data_884c259b3e1de6a25f7135ff07160c0f
#
_entry.id   884c259b3e1de6a25f7135ff07160c0f
#
_cell.length_a   1.000
_cell.length_b   1.000
_cell.length_c   1.000
_cell.angle_alpha   90.00
_cell.angle_beta   90.00
_cell.angle_gamma   90.00
#
_symmetry.space_group_name_H-M   'P 1'
#
loop_
_entity.id
_entity.type
_entity.pdbx_description
1 polymer ?
#
loop_
_entity_poly.entity_id
_entity_poly.type
_entity_poly.pdbx_seq_one_letter_code
_entity_poly.pdbx_strand_id
1 'polypeptide(L)'
;MSFRGRLRRLDDKLERVKATRGRTREWPKDPVEFCVQYLGFKPTVYQEKLLRDPAQFIVARWSRQSGKTHCVAVLLLWSCLQNRWFNVLVLAPSVRQSKIIIRKITGFLPRLPKYVALKPFKTKIEFYNGSRIQAFPNSPETIRGEPGVNLLYVDEFSYIKDDKELYEAAIFSMMTTNGRFLATSTPGSRESMFYAMCTDDVIFGDFSRHHVSYLDGA
;
A
#
# COMPACT_ATOMS: atom_id res chain seq x y z
N MET A 1 -35.19 -18.03 -13.59
CA MET A 1 -34.96 -17.79 -12.14
C MET A 1 -35.94 -16.73 -11.69
N SER A 2 -36.84 -17.05 -10.73
CA SER A 2 -37.90 -16.11 -10.31
C SER A 2 -37.32 -14.91 -9.53
N PHE A 3 -38.02 -13.77 -9.54
CA PHE A 3 -37.66 -12.56 -8.79
C PHE A 3 -37.48 -12.87 -7.29
N ARG A 4 -38.33 -13.69 -6.69
CA ARG A 4 -38.21 -14.16 -5.30
C ARG A 4 -36.89 -14.94 -5.03
N GLY A 5 -36.43 -15.72 -6.01
CA GLY A 5 -35.16 -16.44 -5.88
C GLY A 5 -33.95 -15.52 -5.90
N ARG A 6 -34.01 -14.36 -6.60
CA ARG A 6 -32.96 -13.35 -6.59
C ARG A 6 -32.93 -12.57 -5.28
N LEU A 7 -34.10 -12.20 -4.75
CA LEU A 7 -34.21 -11.53 -3.45
C LEU A 7 -33.65 -12.40 -2.33
N ARG A 8 -34.05 -13.66 -2.21
CA ARG A 8 -33.50 -14.58 -1.21
C ARG A 8 -31.96 -14.68 -1.28
N ARG A 9 -31.39 -14.77 -2.48
CA ARG A 9 -29.93 -14.79 -2.63
C ARG A 9 -29.27 -13.48 -2.20
N LEU A 10 -29.93 -12.34 -2.41
CA LEU A 10 -29.45 -11.04 -1.93
C LEU A 10 -29.52 -10.95 -0.42
N ASP A 11 -30.60 -11.41 0.19
CA ASP A 11 -30.76 -11.44 1.65
C ASP A 11 -29.74 -12.38 2.31
N ASP A 12 -29.55 -13.60 1.78
CA ASP A 12 -28.51 -14.53 2.24
C ASP A 12 -27.11 -13.93 2.11
N LYS A 13 -26.86 -13.15 1.05
CA LYS A 13 -25.59 -12.48 0.83
C LYS A 13 -25.41 -11.32 1.80
N LEU A 14 -26.46 -10.55 2.08
CA LEU A 14 -26.46 -9.47 3.07
C LEU A 14 -26.27 -10.01 4.49
N GLU A 15 -26.93 -11.09 4.87
CA GLU A 15 -26.75 -11.73 6.18
C GLU A 15 -25.33 -12.31 6.35
N ARG A 16 -24.76 -12.92 5.32
CA ARG A 16 -23.36 -13.35 5.33
C ARG A 16 -22.40 -12.19 5.47
N VAL A 17 -22.65 -11.06 4.80
CA VAL A 17 -21.84 -9.83 4.92
C VAL A 17 -21.97 -9.23 6.32
N LYS A 18 -23.18 -9.20 6.91
CA LYS A 18 -23.41 -8.72 8.28
C LYS A 18 -22.72 -9.64 9.31
N ALA A 19 -22.85 -10.95 9.17
CA ALA A 19 -22.21 -11.93 10.04
C ALA A 19 -20.68 -11.86 9.97
N THR A 20 -20.13 -11.50 8.79
CA THR A 20 -18.68 -11.36 8.59
C THR A 20 -18.18 -9.99 9.07
N ARG A 21 -19.00 -8.92 8.98
CA ARG A 21 -18.68 -7.60 9.55
C ARG A 21 -18.54 -7.62 11.08
N GLY A 22 -19.20 -8.56 11.77
CA GLY A 22 -19.12 -8.75 13.22
C GLY A 22 -17.91 -9.55 13.70
N ARG A 23 -17.27 -10.34 12.84
CA ARG A 23 -16.09 -11.12 13.19
C ARG A 23 -14.84 -10.34 12.80
N THR A 24 -14.37 -9.48 13.68
CA THR A 24 -13.02 -8.93 13.60
C THR A 24 -12.05 -10.08 13.83
N ARG A 25 -11.49 -10.60 12.73
CA ARG A 25 -10.37 -11.53 12.83
C ARG A 25 -9.17 -10.74 13.32
N GLU A 26 -8.55 -11.18 14.39
CA GLU A 26 -7.25 -10.67 14.79
C GLU A 26 -6.19 -11.21 13.84
N TRP A 27 -5.50 -10.30 13.19
CA TRP A 27 -4.35 -10.60 12.35
C TRP A 27 -3.06 -10.48 13.18
N PRO A 28 -1.97 -11.17 12.82
CA PRO A 28 -0.68 -10.96 13.49
C PRO A 28 -0.31 -9.48 13.52
N LYS A 29 0.03 -8.98 14.70
CA LYS A 29 0.45 -7.58 14.87
C LYS A 29 1.78 -7.27 14.19
N ASP A 30 2.64 -8.28 14.06
CA ASP A 30 3.89 -8.20 13.31
C ASP A 30 3.61 -8.54 11.82
N PRO A 31 3.91 -7.62 10.89
CA PRO A 31 3.76 -7.87 9.46
C PRO A 31 4.64 -9.03 8.94
N VAL A 32 5.75 -9.32 9.60
CA VAL A 32 6.62 -10.46 9.24
C VAL A 32 5.95 -11.78 9.62
N GLU A 33 5.35 -11.87 10.81
CA GLU A 33 4.55 -13.04 11.18
C GLU A 33 3.38 -13.24 10.22
N PHE A 34 2.71 -12.16 9.81
CA PHE A 34 1.66 -12.20 8.80
C PHE A 34 2.16 -12.78 7.47
N CYS A 35 3.35 -12.37 7.01
CA CYS A 35 3.97 -12.92 5.79
C CYS A 35 4.12 -14.44 5.87
N VAL A 36 4.69 -14.93 6.97
CA VAL A 36 5.00 -16.35 7.14
C VAL A 36 3.73 -17.19 7.28
N GLN A 37 2.81 -16.75 8.16
CA GLN A 37 1.62 -17.52 8.50
C GLN A 37 0.56 -17.56 7.40
N TYR A 38 0.39 -16.45 6.68
CA TYR A 38 -0.71 -16.31 5.72
C TYR A 38 -0.29 -16.29 4.27
N LEU A 39 0.90 -15.74 3.98
CA LEU A 39 1.33 -15.57 2.59
C LEU A 39 2.37 -16.60 2.15
N GLY A 40 2.88 -17.43 3.08
CA GLY A 40 3.95 -18.40 2.79
C GLY A 40 5.19 -17.72 2.22
N PHE A 41 5.46 -16.50 2.66
CA PHE A 41 6.57 -15.67 2.21
C PHE A 41 7.47 -15.37 3.41
N LYS A 42 8.76 -15.74 3.31
CA LYS A 42 9.77 -15.40 4.31
C LYS A 42 10.54 -14.17 3.83
N PRO A 43 10.37 -13.01 4.46
CA PRO A 43 11.08 -11.80 4.10
C PRO A 43 12.60 -11.94 4.34
N THR A 44 13.40 -11.24 3.54
CA THR A 44 14.83 -11.04 3.81
C THR A 44 15.02 -10.02 4.95
N VAL A 45 16.22 -9.95 5.51
CA VAL A 45 16.53 -9.03 6.63
C VAL A 45 16.17 -7.58 6.33
N TYR A 46 16.49 -7.09 5.13
CA TYR A 46 16.16 -5.71 4.74
C TYR A 46 14.65 -5.50 4.49
N GLN A 47 13.94 -6.54 4.04
CA GLN A 47 12.48 -6.51 3.89
C GLN A 47 11.79 -6.49 5.26
N GLU A 48 12.29 -7.26 6.23
CA GLU A 48 11.79 -7.23 7.62
C GLU A 48 11.95 -5.84 8.24
N LYS A 49 13.11 -5.19 8.03
CA LYS A 49 13.35 -3.82 8.52
C LYS A 49 12.30 -2.85 7.97
N LEU A 50 11.99 -2.89 6.68
CA LEU A 50 10.96 -2.04 6.08
C LEU A 50 9.55 -2.39 6.60
N LEU A 51 9.22 -3.66 6.70
CA LEU A 51 7.91 -4.10 7.17
C LEU A 51 7.61 -3.66 8.60
N ARG A 52 8.62 -3.72 9.47
CA ARG A 52 8.53 -3.36 10.90
C ARG A 52 8.79 -1.89 11.21
N ASP A 53 9.15 -1.09 10.23
CA ASP A 53 9.45 0.32 10.44
C ASP A 53 8.19 1.08 10.89
N PRO A 54 8.16 1.71 12.06
CA PRO A 54 7.01 2.45 12.56
C PRO A 54 6.98 3.91 12.08
N ALA A 55 8.01 4.40 11.38
CA ALA A 55 8.13 5.79 11.01
C ALA A 55 6.96 6.27 10.15
N GLN A 56 6.57 7.51 10.34
CA GLN A 56 5.51 8.16 9.55
C GLN A 56 5.97 8.43 8.13
N PHE A 57 7.22 8.86 7.96
CA PHE A 57 7.82 9.16 6.67
C PHE A 57 8.92 8.16 6.37
N ILE A 58 8.79 7.43 5.28
CA ILE A 58 9.74 6.38 4.90
C ILE A 58 10.15 6.56 3.44
N VAL A 59 11.45 6.46 3.20
CA VAL A 59 12.02 6.42 1.87
C VAL A 59 12.89 5.17 1.71
N ALA A 60 12.64 4.40 0.64
CA ALA A 60 13.38 3.17 0.37
C ALA A 60 14.03 3.20 -1.02
N ARG A 61 15.35 3.45 -1.04
CA ARG A 61 16.16 3.38 -2.24
C ARG A 61 16.71 1.96 -2.40
N TRP A 62 16.00 1.15 -3.16
CA TRP A 62 16.33 -0.26 -3.34
C TRP A 62 16.70 -0.56 -4.80
N SER A 63 17.68 -1.42 -4.99
CA SER A 63 18.07 -1.92 -6.31
C SER A 63 16.93 -2.64 -7.02
N ARG A 64 17.06 -2.82 -8.32
CA ARG A 64 16.15 -3.67 -9.10
C ARG A 64 16.22 -5.11 -8.58
N GLN A 65 15.10 -5.83 -8.70
CA GLN A 65 14.98 -7.25 -8.31
C GLN A 65 15.13 -7.54 -6.80
N SER A 66 15.28 -6.52 -5.93
CA SER A 66 15.32 -6.68 -4.46
C SER A 66 13.99 -7.11 -3.82
N GLY A 67 12.95 -7.35 -4.60
CA GLY A 67 11.63 -7.69 -4.07
C GLY A 67 10.83 -6.50 -3.51
N LYS A 68 11.25 -5.26 -3.76
CA LYS A 68 10.62 -4.01 -3.30
C LYS A 68 9.09 -4.01 -3.44
N THR A 69 8.60 -4.19 -4.66
CA THR A 69 7.16 -4.19 -4.96
C THR A 69 6.40 -5.29 -4.23
N HIS A 70 7.03 -6.44 -4.01
CA HIS A 70 6.41 -7.55 -3.26
C HIS A 70 6.31 -7.21 -1.77
N CYS A 71 7.38 -6.71 -1.17
CA CYS A 71 7.44 -6.30 0.23
C CYS A 71 6.40 -5.20 0.52
N VAL A 72 6.35 -4.16 -0.30
CA VAL A 72 5.38 -3.07 -0.15
C VAL A 72 3.94 -3.57 -0.33
N ALA A 73 3.66 -4.44 -1.31
CA ALA A 73 2.33 -5.01 -1.48
C ALA A 73 1.83 -5.76 -0.23
N VAL A 74 2.73 -6.45 0.47
CA VAL A 74 2.43 -7.09 1.77
C VAL A 74 2.13 -6.03 2.83
N LEU A 75 2.95 -4.99 2.95
CA LEU A 75 2.75 -3.91 3.93
C LEU A 75 1.39 -3.22 3.75
N LEU A 76 1.03 -2.87 2.52
CA LEU A 76 -0.26 -2.25 2.22
C LEU A 76 -1.44 -3.16 2.56
N LEU A 77 -1.35 -4.44 2.20
CA LEU A 77 -2.36 -5.44 2.51
C LEU A 77 -2.54 -5.61 4.02
N TRP A 78 -1.44 -5.84 4.73
CA TRP A 78 -1.43 -6.00 6.19
C TRP A 78 -2.01 -4.76 6.89
N SER A 79 -1.63 -3.56 6.48
CA SER A 79 -2.16 -2.31 7.05
C SER A 79 -3.67 -2.19 6.91
N CYS A 80 -4.23 -2.57 5.75
CA CYS A 80 -5.67 -2.59 5.53
C CYS A 80 -6.39 -3.65 6.37
N LEU A 81 -5.74 -4.78 6.64
CA LEU A 81 -6.33 -5.86 7.44
C LEU A 81 -6.30 -5.55 8.94
N GLN A 82 -5.26 -4.87 9.42
CA GLN A 82 -5.11 -4.46 10.81
C GLN A 82 -6.10 -3.36 11.20
N ASN A 83 -6.41 -2.47 10.28
CA ASN A 83 -7.15 -1.25 10.57
C ASN A 83 -8.51 -1.25 9.85
N ARG A 84 -9.54 -0.71 10.50
CA ARG A 84 -10.85 -0.49 9.88
C ARG A 84 -10.88 0.87 9.20
N TRP A 85 -11.56 0.95 8.06
CA TRP A 85 -11.73 2.20 7.29
C TRP A 85 -10.40 2.83 6.87
N PHE A 86 -9.37 2.01 6.70
CA PHE A 86 -8.03 2.43 6.35
C PHE A 86 -7.92 2.68 4.84
N ASN A 87 -7.62 3.90 4.46
CA ASN A 87 -7.53 4.32 3.06
C ASN A 87 -6.06 4.37 2.62
N VAL A 88 -5.71 3.50 1.67
CA VAL A 88 -4.39 3.45 1.05
C VAL A 88 -4.47 4.00 -0.37
N LEU A 89 -3.62 4.98 -0.65
CA LEU A 89 -3.44 5.53 -1.98
C LEU A 89 -2.10 5.07 -2.55
N VAL A 90 -2.11 4.54 -3.77
CA VAL A 90 -0.92 4.07 -4.49
C VAL A 90 -0.73 4.92 -5.74
N LEU A 91 0.42 5.56 -5.84
CA LEU A 91 0.83 6.37 -6.98
C LEU A 91 2.02 5.74 -7.70
N ALA A 92 2.10 5.90 -9.00
CA ALA A 92 3.22 5.44 -9.81
C ALA A 92 3.34 6.31 -11.07
N PRO A 93 4.50 6.39 -11.72
CA PRO A 93 4.70 7.20 -12.93
C PRO A 93 3.72 6.89 -14.07
N SER A 94 3.13 5.71 -14.08
CA SER A 94 2.15 5.33 -15.10
C SER A 94 1.04 4.46 -14.54
N VAL A 95 -0.13 4.48 -15.20
CA VAL A 95 -1.27 3.59 -14.91
C VAL A 95 -0.86 2.11 -14.97
N ARG A 96 0.06 1.74 -15.85
CA ARG A 96 0.56 0.35 -15.96
C ARG A 96 1.30 -0.06 -14.69
N GLN A 97 2.14 0.81 -14.14
CA GLN A 97 2.91 0.55 -12.93
C GLN A 97 2.00 0.52 -11.70
N SER A 98 1.06 1.46 -11.57
CA SER A 98 0.13 1.45 -10.44
C SER A 98 -0.72 0.16 -10.36
N LYS A 99 -1.08 -0.42 -11.52
CA LYS A 99 -1.78 -1.72 -11.60
C LYS A 99 -0.93 -2.91 -11.16
N ILE A 100 0.40 -2.81 -11.19
CA ILE A 100 1.29 -3.91 -10.76
C ILE A 100 1.11 -4.18 -9.27
N ILE A 101 1.06 -3.15 -8.44
CA ILE A 101 0.82 -3.28 -6.98
C ILE A 101 -0.54 -3.95 -6.73
N ILE A 102 -1.60 -3.47 -7.36
CA ILE A 102 -2.94 -4.05 -7.20
C ILE A 102 -2.94 -5.53 -7.59
N ARG A 103 -2.28 -5.90 -8.69
CA ARG A 103 -2.15 -7.29 -9.14
C ARG A 103 -1.40 -8.14 -8.12
N LYS A 104 -0.29 -7.62 -7.55
CA LYS A 104 0.47 -8.31 -6.51
C LYS A 104 -0.40 -8.58 -5.29
N ILE A 105 -1.11 -7.58 -4.78
CA ILE A 105 -2.01 -7.73 -3.63
C ILE A 105 -3.14 -8.72 -3.95
N THR A 106 -3.76 -8.61 -5.13
CA THR A 106 -4.80 -9.53 -5.58
C THR A 106 -4.32 -10.98 -5.62
N GLY A 107 -3.04 -11.20 -5.97
CA GLY A 107 -2.41 -12.52 -5.97
C GLY A 107 -2.26 -13.14 -4.57
N PHE A 108 -2.27 -12.33 -3.51
CA PHE A 108 -2.25 -12.83 -2.12
C PHE A 108 -3.64 -13.22 -1.60
N LEU A 109 -4.71 -12.60 -2.10
CA LEU A 109 -6.06 -12.80 -1.56
C LEU A 109 -6.53 -14.27 -1.52
N PRO A 110 -6.19 -15.14 -2.49
CA PRO A 110 -6.57 -16.56 -2.42
C PRO A 110 -5.95 -17.34 -1.25
N ARG A 111 -4.84 -16.83 -0.68
CA ARG A 111 -4.17 -17.43 0.49
C ARG A 111 -4.81 -17.01 1.81
N LEU A 112 -5.65 -15.99 1.78
CA LEU A 112 -6.34 -15.48 2.94
C LEU A 112 -7.71 -16.17 3.10
N PRO A 113 -8.30 -16.11 4.29
CA PRO A 113 -9.65 -16.61 4.52
C PRO A 113 -10.66 -15.99 3.55
N LYS A 114 -11.68 -16.76 3.20
CA LYS A 114 -12.79 -16.25 2.40
C LYS A 114 -13.42 -15.02 3.07
N TYR A 115 -13.91 -14.08 2.26
CA TYR A 115 -14.56 -12.84 2.71
C TYR A 115 -13.64 -11.82 3.39
N VAL A 116 -12.37 -11.79 3.03
CA VAL A 116 -11.45 -10.72 3.44
C VAL A 116 -11.67 -9.47 2.57
N ALA A 117 -11.81 -9.64 1.27
CA ALA A 117 -11.99 -8.55 0.32
C ALA A 117 -13.17 -8.81 -0.63
N LEU A 118 -13.76 -7.73 -1.14
CA LEU A 118 -14.69 -7.76 -2.26
C LEU A 118 -13.96 -8.18 -3.55
N LYS A 119 -14.71 -8.44 -4.62
CA LYS A 119 -14.12 -8.74 -5.93
C LYS A 119 -13.20 -7.58 -6.36
N PRO A 120 -11.90 -7.80 -6.53
CA PRO A 120 -10.98 -6.73 -6.88
C PRO A 120 -11.24 -6.15 -8.27
N PHE A 121 -11.02 -4.84 -8.39
CA PHE A 121 -10.93 -4.15 -9.68
C PHE A 121 -9.46 -4.06 -10.12
N LYS A 122 -9.23 -3.61 -11.35
CA LYS A 122 -7.86 -3.45 -11.89
C LYS A 122 -7.03 -2.41 -11.15
N THR A 123 -7.68 -1.43 -10.51
CA THR A 123 -7.04 -0.30 -9.82
C THR A 123 -7.52 -0.13 -8.37
N LYS A 124 -8.38 -1.02 -7.87
CA LYS A 124 -8.98 -0.87 -6.54
C LYS A 124 -9.23 -2.22 -5.89
N ILE A 125 -8.96 -2.30 -4.59
CA ILE A 125 -9.35 -3.41 -3.71
C ILE A 125 -10.11 -2.81 -2.53
N GLU A 126 -11.28 -3.37 -2.24
CA GLU A 126 -12.08 -3.01 -1.07
C GLU A 126 -12.18 -4.20 -0.14
N PHE A 127 -12.01 -3.96 1.15
CA PHE A 127 -12.04 -4.97 2.19
C PHE A 127 -13.36 -4.91 2.97
N TYR A 128 -13.80 -6.04 3.49
CA TYR A 128 -15.05 -6.10 4.27
C TYR A 128 -15.00 -5.30 5.57
N ASN A 129 -13.81 -4.96 6.09
CA ASN A 129 -13.64 -4.08 7.26
C ASN A 129 -13.77 -2.58 6.94
N GLY A 130 -14.11 -2.23 5.68
CA GLY A 130 -14.26 -0.86 5.19
C GLY A 130 -12.98 -0.24 4.66
N SER A 131 -11.83 -0.91 4.79
CA SER A 131 -10.56 -0.42 4.25
C SER A 131 -10.49 -0.56 2.74
N ARG A 132 -9.64 0.22 2.10
CA ARG A 132 -9.48 0.19 0.64
C ARG A 132 -8.05 0.52 0.21
N ILE A 133 -7.65 -0.03 -0.93
CA ILE A 133 -6.43 0.32 -1.65
C ILE A 133 -6.84 0.80 -3.03
N GLN A 134 -6.44 2.02 -3.41
CA GLN A 134 -6.72 2.60 -4.71
C GLN A 134 -5.41 3.01 -5.38
N ALA A 135 -5.27 2.69 -6.67
CA ALA A 135 -4.08 2.97 -7.46
C ALA A 135 -4.41 3.92 -8.59
N PHE A 136 -3.67 5.02 -8.65
CA PHE A 136 -3.81 6.08 -9.64
C PHE A 136 -2.48 6.35 -10.34
N PRO A 137 -2.50 6.96 -11.54
CA PRO A 137 -1.31 7.61 -12.06
C PRO A 137 -0.95 8.81 -11.17
N ASN A 138 0.31 9.23 -11.23
CA ASN A 138 0.81 10.40 -10.51
C ASN A 138 0.17 11.69 -11.04
N SER A 139 -0.95 12.09 -10.47
CA SER A 139 -1.59 13.37 -10.73
C SER A 139 -1.83 14.09 -9.40
N PRO A 140 -1.26 15.29 -9.20
CA PRO A 140 -1.51 16.08 -8.00
C PRO A 140 -3.01 16.37 -7.77
N GLU A 141 -3.77 16.58 -8.85
CA GLU A 141 -5.22 16.82 -8.77
C GLU A 141 -5.96 15.60 -8.24
N THR A 142 -5.55 14.40 -8.67
CA THR A 142 -6.14 13.14 -8.17
C THR A 142 -5.93 12.99 -6.67
N ILE A 143 -4.74 13.35 -6.17
CA ILE A 143 -4.42 13.26 -4.74
C ILE A 143 -5.25 14.26 -3.94
N ARG A 144 -5.35 15.50 -4.42
CA ARG A 144 -6.17 16.56 -3.76
C ARG A 144 -7.65 16.18 -3.70
N GLY A 145 -8.13 15.37 -4.62
CA GLY A 145 -9.52 14.87 -4.66
C GLY A 145 -9.80 13.68 -3.73
N GLU A 146 -8.78 13.08 -3.11
CA GLU A 146 -8.91 11.90 -2.23
C GLU A 146 -8.60 12.27 -0.77
N PRO A 147 -9.61 12.73 0.01
CA PRO A 147 -9.40 13.08 1.40
C PRO A 147 -9.26 11.84 2.30
N GLY A 148 -8.60 12.03 3.44
CA GLY A 148 -8.55 10.99 4.46
C GLY A 148 -7.63 9.82 4.12
N VAL A 149 -6.48 10.09 3.51
CA VAL A 149 -5.46 9.08 3.20
C VAL A 149 -4.69 8.70 4.46
N ASN A 150 -4.77 7.43 4.86
CA ASN A 150 -4.03 6.91 6.02
C ASN A 150 -2.63 6.44 5.67
N LEU A 151 -2.43 5.94 4.44
CA LEU A 151 -1.12 5.57 3.93
C LEU A 151 -1.05 5.94 2.45
N LEU A 152 -0.08 6.78 2.11
CA LEU A 152 0.24 7.11 0.73
C LEU A 152 1.53 6.43 0.33
N TYR A 153 1.46 5.61 -0.71
CA TYR A 153 2.60 4.94 -1.30
C TYR A 153 2.90 5.46 -2.70
N VAL A 154 4.14 5.85 -2.93
CA VAL A 154 4.63 6.31 -4.24
C VAL A 154 5.69 5.33 -4.75
N ASP A 155 5.39 4.63 -5.82
CA ASP A 155 6.33 3.71 -6.49
C ASP A 155 7.13 4.46 -7.54
N GLU A 156 8.42 4.12 -7.65
CA GLU A 156 9.38 4.69 -8.61
C GLU A 156 9.40 6.23 -8.61
N PHE A 157 9.44 6.82 -7.41
CA PHE A 157 9.32 8.27 -7.20
C PHE A 157 10.38 9.09 -7.94
N SER A 158 11.62 8.59 -8.07
CA SER A 158 12.68 9.26 -8.83
C SER A 158 12.35 9.55 -10.30
N TYR A 159 11.31 8.91 -10.84
CA TYR A 159 10.90 9.04 -12.25
C TYR A 159 9.63 9.87 -12.43
N ILE A 160 9.14 10.50 -11.37
CA ILE A 160 8.01 11.42 -11.42
C ILE A 160 8.53 12.80 -11.78
N LYS A 161 7.93 13.43 -12.82
CA LYS A 161 8.40 14.72 -13.34
C LYS A 161 8.10 15.87 -12.38
N ASP A 162 6.87 15.96 -11.90
CA ASP A 162 6.39 17.05 -11.02
C ASP A 162 6.42 16.58 -9.56
N ASP A 163 7.57 16.07 -9.12
CA ASP A 163 7.74 15.37 -7.85
C ASP A 163 7.50 16.26 -6.63
N LYS A 164 7.84 17.57 -6.72
CA LYS A 164 7.59 18.55 -5.64
C LYS A 164 6.10 18.78 -5.45
N GLU A 165 5.38 19.08 -6.53
CA GLU A 165 3.94 19.33 -6.48
C GLU A 165 3.19 18.08 -6.02
N LEU A 166 3.64 16.90 -6.46
CA LEU A 166 3.08 15.63 -6.01
C LEU A 166 3.28 15.44 -4.51
N TYR A 167 4.47 15.74 -3.98
CA TYR A 167 4.78 15.62 -2.57
C TYR A 167 3.93 16.58 -1.72
N GLU A 168 3.81 17.84 -2.12
CA GLU A 168 2.95 18.81 -1.45
C GLU A 168 1.49 18.36 -1.39
N ALA A 169 0.95 17.89 -2.52
CA ALA A 169 -0.40 17.35 -2.58
C ALA A 169 -0.56 16.10 -1.69
N ALA A 170 0.47 15.25 -1.63
CA ALA A 170 0.53 14.06 -0.79
C ALA A 170 0.43 14.42 0.70
N ILE A 171 1.28 15.33 1.16
CA ILE A 171 1.28 15.80 2.55
C ILE A 171 -0.09 16.37 2.92
N PHE A 172 -0.65 17.24 2.06
CA PHE A 172 -1.98 17.82 2.29
C PHE A 172 -3.09 16.76 2.45
N SER A 173 -3.09 15.73 1.61
CA SER A 173 -4.10 14.66 1.66
C SER A 173 -4.06 13.82 2.94
N MET A 174 -2.91 13.79 3.61
CA MET A 174 -2.67 13.02 4.83
C MET A 174 -2.84 13.83 6.13
N MET A 175 -2.93 15.17 6.05
CA MET A 175 -2.97 16.04 7.24
C MET A 175 -4.10 15.68 8.21
N THR A 176 -5.29 15.34 7.70
CA THR A 176 -6.47 15.05 8.53
C THR A 176 -6.41 13.69 9.22
N THR A 177 -5.58 12.78 8.74
CA THR A 177 -5.47 11.41 9.25
C THR A 177 -4.18 11.16 10.00
N ASN A 178 -3.25 12.13 10.01
CA ASN A 178 -1.87 11.91 10.41
C ASN A 178 -1.27 10.68 9.70
N GLY A 179 -1.50 10.62 8.37
CA GLY A 179 -1.20 9.46 7.54
C GLY A 179 0.30 9.19 7.39
N ARG A 180 0.62 7.98 6.94
CA ARG A 180 1.99 7.56 6.62
C ARG A 180 2.33 7.83 5.16
N PHE A 181 3.55 8.26 4.92
CA PHE A 181 4.14 8.41 3.59
C PHE A 181 5.23 7.36 3.37
N LEU A 182 5.14 6.62 2.27
CA LEU A 182 6.15 5.66 1.85
C LEU A 182 6.50 5.91 0.38
N ALA A 183 7.74 6.29 0.11
CA ALA A 183 8.25 6.40 -1.25
C ALA A 183 9.31 5.34 -1.51
N THR A 184 9.22 4.70 -2.67
CA THR A 184 10.26 3.76 -3.10
C THR A 184 10.73 4.09 -4.50
N SER A 185 12.00 3.88 -4.78
CA SER A 185 12.55 3.96 -6.13
C SER A 185 13.87 3.22 -6.27
N THR A 186 14.24 2.93 -7.50
CA THR A 186 15.64 2.74 -7.87
C THR A 186 16.33 4.10 -7.94
N PRO A 187 17.69 4.16 -7.84
CA PRO A 187 18.42 5.41 -8.02
C PRO A 187 18.06 6.09 -9.35
N GLY A 188 17.78 7.38 -9.28
CA GLY A 188 17.44 8.22 -10.43
C GLY A 188 18.27 9.50 -10.44
N SER A 189 17.70 10.63 -10.93
CA SER A 189 18.36 11.92 -10.95
C SER A 189 18.69 12.44 -9.54
N ARG A 190 19.84 13.08 -9.39
CA ARG A 190 20.23 13.80 -8.16
C ARG A 190 19.40 15.06 -7.93
N GLU A 191 18.70 15.55 -8.94
CA GLU A 191 17.80 16.71 -8.86
C GLU A 191 16.39 16.35 -8.39
N SER A 192 16.08 15.05 -8.30
CA SER A 192 14.77 14.59 -7.86
C SER A 192 14.56 14.83 -6.35
N MET A 193 13.32 15.10 -5.98
CA MET A 193 12.93 15.17 -4.56
C MET A 193 13.22 13.85 -3.83
N PHE A 194 13.11 12.71 -4.51
CA PHE A 194 13.47 11.41 -3.94
C PHE A 194 14.93 11.34 -3.51
N TYR A 195 15.85 11.93 -4.31
CA TYR A 195 17.25 12.01 -3.92
C TYR A 195 17.44 12.86 -2.68
N ALA A 196 16.78 14.03 -2.62
CA ALA A 196 16.81 14.89 -1.44
C ALA A 196 16.27 14.17 -0.19
N MET A 197 15.15 13.45 -0.27
CA MET A 197 14.61 12.63 0.81
C MET A 197 15.60 11.58 1.31
N CYS A 198 16.44 11.05 0.42
CA CYS A 198 17.45 10.05 0.77
C CYS A 198 18.72 10.62 1.39
N THR A 199 19.02 11.93 1.21
CA THR A 199 20.38 12.48 1.48
C THR A 199 20.40 13.78 2.27
N ASP A 200 19.29 14.52 2.30
CA ASP A 200 19.21 15.82 2.97
C ASP A 200 18.65 15.64 4.39
N ASP A 201 19.53 15.77 5.39
CA ASP A 201 19.14 15.64 6.80
C ASP A 201 18.53 16.93 7.37
N VAL A 202 18.70 18.06 6.69
CA VAL A 202 18.17 19.34 7.16
C VAL A 202 16.66 19.43 6.87
N ILE A 203 16.27 19.05 5.66
CA ILE A 203 14.85 19.13 5.21
C ILE A 203 14.09 17.86 5.54
N PHE A 204 14.73 16.69 5.42
CA PHE A 204 14.10 15.36 5.54
C PHE A 204 14.70 14.52 6.67
N GLY A 205 15.12 15.18 7.77
CA GLY A 205 15.70 14.49 8.93
C GLY A 205 14.74 13.51 9.62
N ASP A 206 13.44 13.73 9.51
CA ASP A 206 12.40 12.85 10.08
C ASP A 206 12.11 11.60 9.23
N PHE A 207 12.74 11.47 8.07
CA PHE A 207 12.53 10.32 7.19
C PHE A 207 13.36 9.12 7.65
N SER A 208 12.69 7.99 7.85
CA SER A 208 13.35 6.69 7.93
C SER A 208 13.84 6.27 6.55
N ARG A 209 15.13 5.96 6.43
CA ARG A 209 15.80 5.68 5.17
C ARG A 209 16.23 4.22 5.07
N HIS A 210 15.73 3.54 4.05
CA HIS A 210 16.11 2.18 3.73
C HIS A 210 16.94 2.14 2.44
N HIS A 211 18.14 1.63 2.53
CA HIS A 211 19.03 1.48 1.38
C HIS A 211 19.35 0.01 1.17
N VAL A 212 19.13 -0.48 -0.06
CA VAL A 212 19.52 -1.83 -0.48
C VAL A 212 20.27 -1.68 -1.81
N SER A 213 21.56 -1.99 -1.78
CA SER A 213 22.41 -2.01 -2.96
C SER A 213 22.15 -3.28 -3.79
N TYR A 214 22.76 -3.35 -4.98
CA TYR A 214 22.72 -4.56 -5.78
C TYR A 214 23.36 -5.77 -5.07
N LEU A 215 24.41 -5.50 -4.28
CA LEU A 215 25.13 -6.55 -3.54
C LEU A 215 24.34 -7.11 -2.37
N ASP A 216 23.48 -6.30 -1.76
CA ASP A 216 22.63 -6.72 -0.63
C ASP A 216 21.40 -7.53 -1.09
N GLY A 217 21.00 -7.38 -2.33
CA GLY A 217 19.81 -8.00 -2.92
C GLY A 217 20.08 -9.24 -3.76
N ALA A 218 21.33 -9.67 -3.87
CA ALA A 218 21.76 -10.83 -4.65
C ALA A 218 21.64 -12.13 -3.85
#